data_5e5b685bb25972362780310d5afe451e
#
_entry.id   5e5b685bb25972362780310d5afe451e
#
_cell.length_a   1.000
_cell.length_b   1.000
_cell.length_c   1.000
_cell.angle_alpha   90.00
_cell.angle_beta   90.00
_cell.angle_gamma   90.00
#
_symmetry.space_group_name_H-M   'P 1'
#
loop_
_entity.id
_entity.type
_entity.pdbx_description
1 polymer ?
#
loop_
_entity_poly.entity_id
_entity_poly.type
_entity_poly.pdbx_seq_one_letter_code
_entity_poly.pdbx_strand_id
1 'polypeptide(L)'
;VFGKYISGLGLKQLRIAETEKYAHVTFFFNGGDESAFDGEDRVLVPSPHVRTYDLAPEMSAEKITDHIVKSINSRKYDSIICNFANADMVGHTGNFKATITAIEAIDKCLGKIIESTRKVGGEILITADHGNAEQIKSYTTEKIKSQAHTAHTSNLVPLIYIGRPAKFLPGTGSLSDVAPTLLTIMNIAQPKEMTGKSLIKLSEDKAPAIIGK
;
A
#
# COMPACT_ATOMS: atom_id res chain seq x y z
N VAL A 1 -12.13 6.84 10.48
CA VAL A 1 -11.21 6.29 9.45
C VAL A 1 -10.44 7.42 8.80
N PHE A 2 -9.25 7.09 8.26
CA PHE A 2 -8.31 8.05 7.64
C PHE A 2 -9.00 8.89 6.54
N GLY A 3 -9.65 8.23 5.58
CA GLY A 3 -10.28 8.92 4.44
C GLY A 3 -11.32 9.96 4.85
N LYS A 4 -12.20 9.63 5.81
CA LYS A 4 -13.19 10.56 6.34
C LYS A 4 -12.54 11.77 7.03
N TYR A 5 -11.45 11.51 7.75
CA TYR A 5 -10.76 12.57 8.50
C TYR A 5 -10.10 13.59 7.58
N ILE A 6 -9.32 13.13 6.58
CA ILE A 6 -8.67 14.06 5.63
C ILE A 6 -9.68 14.75 4.72
N SER A 7 -10.79 14.10 4.35
CA SER A 7 -11.93 14.72 3.66
C SER A 7 -12.50 15.90 4.46
N GLY A 8 -12.70 15.70 5.78
CA GLY A 8 -13.16 16.77 6.66
C GLY A 8 -12.21 17.97 6.77
N LEU A 9 -10.94 17.78 6.39
CA LEU A 9 -9.93 18.85 6.28
C LEU A 9 -9.89 19.50 4.87
N GLY A 10 -10.76 19.07 3.95
CA GLY A 10 -10.81 19.55 2.57
C GLY A 10 -9.69 18.99 1.68
N LEU A 11 -8.98 17.95 2.12
CA LEU A 11 -7.89 17.32 1.38
C LEU A 11 -8.42 16.33 0.35
N LYS A 12 -7.71 16.23 -0.78
CA LYS A 12 -8.07 15.34 -1.89
C LYS A 12 -7.30 14.02 -1.83
N GLN A 13 -7.99 12.95 -2.12
CA GLN A 13 -7.43 11.61 -2.04
C GLN A 13 -7.79 10.75 -3.25
N LEU A 14 -6.88 9.87 -3.63
CA LEU A 14 -7.10 8.85 -4.67
C LEU A 14 -7.05 7.46 -4.04
N ARG A 15 -8.00 6.60 -4.41
CA ARG A 15 -8.01 5.16 -4.14
C ARG A 15 -7.82 4.43 -5.46
N ILE A 16 -6.84 3.52 -5.52
CA ILE A 16 -6.57 2.78 -6.74
C ILE A 16 -6.15 1.35 -6.43
N ALA A 17 -6.79 0.41 -7.10
CA ALA A 17 -6.39 -0.99 -7.12
C ALA A 17 -6.98 -1.68 -8.36
N GLU A 18 -6.52 -2.89 -8.63
CA GLU A 18 -7.19 -3.76 -9.58
C GLU A 18 -8.37 -4.50 -8.93
N THR A 19 -9.22 -5.15 -9.75
CA THR A 19 -10.50 -5.75 -9.35
C THR A 19 -10.43 -6.53 -8.06
N GLU A 20 -9.42 -7.39 -7.89
CA GLU A 20 -9.27 -8.29 -6.74
C GLU A 20 -9.04 -7.57 -5.41
N LYS A 21 -8.53 -6.36 -5.45
CA LYS A 21 -8.16 -5.58 -4.26
C LYS A 21 -8.86 -4.22 -4.18
N TYR A 22 -9.82 -3.96 -5.06
CA TYR A 22 -10.52 -2.68 -5.07
C TYR A 22 -11.30 -2.41 -3.77
N ALA A 23 -12.01 -3.41 -3.26
CA ALA A 23 -12.72 -3.29 -1.99
C ALA A 23 -11.78 -3.01 -0.80
N HIS A 24 -10.52 -3.48 -0.86
CA HIS A 24 -9.54 -3.27 0.21
C HIS A 24 -9.15 -1.81 0.35
N VAL A 25 -9.06 -1.07 -0.75
CA VAL A 25 -8.72 0.37 -0.72
C VAL A 25 -9.94 1.30 -0.69
N THR A 26 -11.16 0.77 -0.83
CA THR A 26 -12.42 1.51 -0.80
C THR A 26 -13.27 1.12 0.41
N PHE A 27 -14.13 0.14 0.29
CA PHE A 27 -15.08 -0.28 1.33
C PHE A 27 -14.41 -0.59 2.68
N PHE A 28 -13.41 -1.47 2.70
CA PHE A 28 -12.73 -1.84 3.95
C PHE A 28 -11.91 -0.69 4.52
N PHE A 29 -11.18 0.03 3.68
CA PHE A 29 -10.37 1.18 4.11
C PHE A 29 -11.25 2.34 4.64
N ASN A 30 -12.48 2.44 4.15
CA ASN A 30 -13.49 3.41 4.61
C ASN A 30 -14.31 2.90 5.80
N GLY A 31 -13.92 1.76 6.40
CA GLY A 31 -14.57 1.22 7.60
C GLY A 31 -15.96 0.66 7.35
N GLY A 32 -16.20 0.11 6.15
CA GLY A 32 -17.48 -0.48 5.74
C GLY A 32 -18.45 0.52 5.10
N ASP A 33 -17.98 1.73 4.73
CA ASP A 33 -18.78 2.70 4.00
C ASP A 33 -18.51 2.57 2.49
N GLU A 34 -19.58 2.29 1.72
CA GLU A 34 -19.51 2.19 0.27
C GLU A 34 -19.34 3.55 -0.42
N SER A 35 -19.77 4.61 0.24
CA SER A 35 -19.75 5.96 -0.32
C SER A 35 -18.32 6.49 -0.40
N ALA A 36 -18.00 7.17 -1.49
CA ALA A 36 -16.79 7.97 -1.55
C ALA A 36 -16.96 9.22 -0.67
N PHE A 37 -15.93 9.58 0.08
CA PHE A 37 -15.91 10.82 0.84
C PHE A 37 -15.67 12.02 -0.09
N ASP A 38 -16.04 13.22 0.35
CA ASP A 38 -15.74 14.43 -0.40
C ASP A 38 -14.24 14.54 -0.70
N GLY A 39 -13.89 14.81 -1.96
CA GLY A 39 -12.51 14.83 -2.42
C GLY A 39 -11.86 13.46 -2.63
N GLU A 40 -12.60 12.36 -2.50
CA GLU A 40 -12.14 10.99 -2.79
C GLU A 40 -12.47 10.59 -4.23
N ASP A 41 -11.44 10.45 -5.06
CA ASP A 41 -11.56 9.81 -6.37
C ASP A 41 -11.19 8.33 -6.27
N ARG A 42 -11.81 7.51 -7.11
CA ARG A 42 -11.57 6.06 -7.17
C ARG A 42 -11.23 5.61 -8.58
N VAL A 43 -10.19 4.79 -8.71
CA VAL A 43 -9.79 4.17 -9.99
C VAL A 43 -9.77 2.66 -9.82
N LEU A 44 -10.65 1.98 -10.55
CA LEU A 44 -10.67 0.53 -10.68
C LEU A 44 -9.94 0.16 -11.97
N VAL A 45 -8.88 -0.64 -11.86
CA VAL A 45 -8.19 -1.23 -13.00
C VAL A 45 -8.64 -2.69 -13.13
N PRO A 46 -9.15 -3.14 -14.29
CA PRO A 46 -9.52 -4.55 -14.46
C PRO A 46 -8.33 -5.49 -14.25
N SER A 47 -8.53 -6.54 -13.45
CA SER A 47 -7.56 -7.64 -13.34
C SER A 47 -7.52 -8.47 -14.63
N PRO A 48 -6.42 -9.18 -14.93
CA PRO A 48 -6.34 -10.06 -16.11
C PRO A 48 -7.39 -11.18 -16.05
N HIS A 49 -8.02 -11.47 -17.18
CA HIS A 49 -8.95 -12.60 -17.33
C HIS A 49 -8.17 -13.91 -17.52
N VAL A 50 -7.65 -14.46 -16.45
CA VAL A 50 -6.94 -15.75 -16.45
C VAL A 50 -7.57 -16.72 -15.45
N ARG A 51 -7.35 -18.00 -15.63
CA ARG A 51 -7.89 -19.05 -14.75
C ARG A 51 -7.28 -18.96 -13.33
N THR A 52 -5.98 -18.71 -13.27
CA THR A 52 -5.22 -18.52 -12.03
C THR A 52 -4.11 -17.49 -12.28
N TYR A 53 -3.77 -16.69 -11.29
CA TYR A 53 -2.86 -15.55 -11.48
C TYR A 53 -1.39 -15.90 -11.64
N ASP A 54 -1.00 -17.15 -11.42
CA ASP A 54 0.34 -17.63 -11.80
C ASP A 54 0.55 -17.70 -13.33
N LEU A 55 -0.53 -17.63 -14.12
CA LEU A 55 -0.47 -17.51 -15.58
C LEU A 55 -0.22 -16.07 -16.07
N ALA A 56 -0.40 -15.08 -15.21
CA ALA A 56 -0.17 -13.66 -15.47
C ALA A 56 0.30 -12.97 -14.18
N PRO A 57 1.50 -13.29 -13.66
CA PRO A 57 1.94 -12.87 -12.32
C PRO A 57 2.17 -11.37 -12.20
N GLU A 58 2.40 -10.66 -13.30
CA GLU A 58 2.48 -9.19 -13.34
C GLU A 58 1.10 -8.55 -13.09
N MET A 59 0.02 -9.29 -13.28
CA MET A 59 -1.35 -8.85 -13.13
C MET A 59 -1.59 -7.49 -13.81
N SER A 60 -2.21 -6.53 -13.14
CA SER A 60 -2.41 -5.18 -13.68
C SER A 60 -1.50 -4.13 -13.04
N ALA A 61 -0.38 -4.56 -12.44
CA ALA A 61 0.51 -3.67 -11.70
C ALA A 61 1.06 -2.50 -12.54
N GLU A 62 1.41 -2.74 -13.81
CA GLU A 62 1.93 -1.68 -14.67
C GLU A 62 0.85 -0.63 -14.97
N LYS A 63 -0.38 -1.04 -15.29
CA LYS A 63 -1.50 -0.13 -15.51
C LYS A 63 -1.83 0.72 -14.29
N ILE A 64 -1.82 0.10 -13.09
CA ILE A 64 -1.97 0.81 -11.82
C ILE A 64 -0.86 1.85 -11.67
N THR A 65 0.38 1.46 -11.94
CA THR A 65 1.54 2.34 -11.84
C THR A 65 1.43 3.54 -12.77
N ASP A 66 0.99 3.36 -14.00
CA ASP A 66 0.80 4.46 -14.95
C ASP A 66 -0.24 5.47 -14.45
N HIS A 67 -1.36 4.98 -13.88
CA HIS A 67 -2.36 5.83 -13.24
C HIS A 67 -1.80 6.59 -12.04
N ILE A 68 -1.03 5.93 -11.18
CA ILE A 68 -0.41 6.55 -10.00
C ILE A 68 0.59 7.63 -10.42
N VAL A 69 1.51 7.31 -11.34
CA VAL A 69 2.53 8.27 -11.84
C VAL A 69 1.85 9.50 -12.47
N LYS A 70 0.80 9.29 -13.28
CA LYS A 70 0.01 10.39 -13.84
C LYS A 70 -0.65 11.23 -12.75
N SER A 71 -1.20 10.58 -11.72
CA SER A 71 -1.86 11.26 -10.60
C SER A 71 -0.88 12.05 -9.75
N ILE A 72 0.30 11.51 -9.46
CA ILE A 72 1.40 12.20 -8.76
C ILE A 72 1.82 13.45 -9.54
N ASN A 73 2.08 13.30 -10.85
CA ASN A 73 2.54 14.40 -11.70
C ASN A 73 1.48 15.50 -11.86
N SER A 74 0.20 15.19 -11.74
CA SER A 74 -0.89 16.17 -11.76
C SER A 74 -0.94 17.06 -10.53
N ARG A 75 -0.32 16.64 -9.42
CA ARG A 75 -0.38 17.30 -8.10
C ARG A 75 -1.81 17.58 -7.60
N LYS A 76 -2.77 16.78 -8.07
CA LYS A 76 -4.20 16.94 -7.71
C LYS A 76 -4.48 16.43 -6.30
N TYR A 77 -3.78 15.40 -5.83
CA TYR A 77 -4.09 14.68 -4.61
C TYR A 77 -3.07 14.93 -3.52
N ASP A 78 -3.57 15.07 -2.29
CA ASP A 78 -2.76 15.16 -1.07
C ASP A 78 -2.39 13.77 -0.56
N SER A 79 -3.18 12.74 -0.88
CA SER A 79 -2.93 11.35 -0.52
C SER A 79 -3.36 10.39 -1.64
N ILE A 80 -2.56 9.37 -1.89
CA ILE A 80 -2.86 8.28 -2.82
C ILE A 80 -2.72 6.97 -2.06
N ILE A 81 -3.81 6.19 -1.98
CA ILE A 81 -3.81 4.85 -1.39
C ILE A 81 -3.96 3.85 -2.52
N CYS A 82 -3.00 2.96 -2.62
CA CYS A 82 -2.91 1.93 -3.64
C CYS A 82 -2.75 0.54 -3.02
N ASN A 83 -3.29 -0.49 -3.66
CA ASN A 83 -2.97 -1.87 -3.37
C ASN A 83 -2.51 -2.57 -4.66
N PHE A 84 -1.36 -3.25 -4.59
CA PHE A 84 -0.87 -4.18 -5.60
C PHE A 84 -1.28 -5.60 -5.21
N ALA A 85 -2.14 -6.23 -5.99
CA ALA A 85 -2.71 -7.53 -5.68
C ALA A 85 -1.73 -8.70 -5.86
N ASN A 86 -0.63 -8.48 -6.56
CA ASN A 86 0.26 -9.51 -7.08
C ASN A 86 0.78 -10.48 -6.02
N ALA A 87 1.36 -9.97 -4.92
CA ALA A 87 2.01 -10.80 -3.90
C ALA A 87 1.00 -11.77 -3.27
N ASP A 88 -0.21 -11.30 -2.97
CA ASP A 88 -1.26 -12.10 -2.37
C ASP A 88 -1.90 -13.06 -3.38
N MET A 89 -2.39 -12.55 -4.50
CA MET A 89 -3.15 -13.34 -5.46
C MET A 89 -2.29 -14.43 -6.13
N VAL A 90 -1.04 -14.13 -6.46
CA VAL A 90 -0.11 -15.12 -7.01
C VAL A 90 0.41 -16.05 -5.92
N GLY A 91 0.64 -15.54 -4.70
CA GLY A 91 1.03 -16.33 -3.53
C GLY A 91 0.02 -17.44 -3.22
N HIS A 92 -1.28 -17.17 -3.34
CA HIS A 92 -2.35 -18.15 -3.17
C HIS A 92 -2.28 -19.33 -4.15
N THR A 93 -1.58 -19.22 -5.26
CA THR A 93 -1.38 -20.31 -6.21
C THR A 93 -0.33 -21.34 -5.74
N GLY A 94 0.53 -20.97 -4.79
CA GLY A 94 1.65 -21.79 -4.32
C GLY A 94 2.76 -21.97 -5.37
N ASN A 95 2.71 -21.22 -6.49
CA ASN A 95 3.70 -21.29 -7.55
C ASN A 95 4.88 -20.37 -7.25
N PHE A 96 5.96 -20.94 -6.75
CA PHE A 96 7.15 -20.19 -6.31
C PHE A 96 7.76 -19.30 -7.41
N LYS A 97 7.87 -19.83 -8.64
CA LYS A 97 8.45 -19.05 -9.76
C LYS A 97 7.56 -17.86 -10.14
N ALA A 98 6.27 -18.10 -10.24
CA ALA A 98 5.31 -17.04 -10.53
C ALA A 98 5.30 -15.97 -9.43
N THR A 99 5.43 -16.36 -8.16
CA THR A 99 5.51 -15.43 -7.04
C THR A 99 6.76 -14.55 -7.13
N ILE A 100 7.92 -15.10 -7.51
CA ILE A 100 9.13 -14.29 -7.76
C ILE A 100 8.85 -13.25 -8.85
N THR A 101 8.30 -13.67 -10.01
CA THR A 101 7.95 -12.76 -11.10
C THR A 101 6.98 -11.66 -10.66
N ALA A 102 5.99 -12.03 -9.83
CA ALA A 102 5.03 -11.06 -9.26
C ALA A 102 5.73 -9.99 -8.40
N ILE A 103 6.65 -10.39 -7.53
CA ILE A 103 7.41 -9.47 -6.67
C ILE A 103 8.36 -8.59 -7.50
N GLU A 104 9.05 -9.15 -8.49
CA GLU A 104 9.91 -8.38 -9.41
C GLU A 104 9.11 -7.35 -10.22
N ALA A 105 7.87 -7.67 -10.60
CA ALA A 105 6.98 -6.72 -11.27
C ALA A 105 6.61 -5.56 -10.34
N ILE A 106 6.25 -5.85 -9.08
CA ILE A 106 5.97 -4.81 -8.06
C ILE A 106 7.22 -3.94 -7.84
N ASP A 107 8.40 -4.52 -7.72
CA ASP A 107 9.65 -3.78 -7.50
C ASP A 107 9.92 -2.76 -8.62
N LYS A 108 9.76 -3.18 -9.89
CA LYS A 108 9.86 -2.27 -11.04
C LYS A 108 8.81 -1.14 -10.99
N CYS A 109 7.58 -1.47 -10.61
CA CYS A 109 6.50 -0.50 -10.46
C CYS A 109 6.81 0.52 -9.35
N LEU A 110 7.27 0.05 -8.20
CA LEU A 110 7.70 0.90 -7.09
C LEU A 110 8.83 1.83 -7.49
N GLY A 111 9.80 1.37 -8.28
CA GLY A 111 10.87 2.23 -8.82
C GLY A 111 10.33 3.44 -9.56
N LYS A 112 9.36 3.24 -10.48
CA LYS A 112 8.70 4.32 -11.23
C LYS A 112 7.93 5.29 -10.32
N ILE A 113 7.19 4.75 -9.34
CA ILE A 113 6.40 5.55 -8.39
C ILE A 113 7.33 6.38 -7.50
N ILE A 114 8.41 5.79 -6.97
CA ILE A 114 9.39 6.47 -6.11
C ILE A 114 10.03 7.63 -6.87
N GLU A 115 10.46 7.40 -8.10
CA GLU A 115 11.06 8.44 -8.94
C GLU A 115 10.09 9.61 -9.15
N SER A 116 8.85 9.30 -9.53
CA SER A 116 7.82 10.32 -9.75
C SER A 116 7.48 11.10 -8.48
N THR A 117 7.35 10.40 -7.34
CA THR A 117 7.04 11.02 -6.05
C THR A 117 8.15 11.95 -5.59
N ARG A 118 9.42 11.53 -5.73
CA ARG A 118 10.57 12.39 -5.40
C ARG A 118 10.61 13.67 -6.23
N LYS A 119 10.28 13.60 -7.52
CA LYS A 119 10.24 14.77 -8.42
C LYS A 119 9.25 15.86 -7.97
N VAL A 120 8.16 15.46 -7.30
CA VAL A 120 7.17 16.40 -6.81
C VAL A 120 7.35 16.77 -5.33
N GLY A 121 8.37 16.21 -4.66
CA GLY A 121 8.62 16.42 -3.24
C GLY A 121 7.66 15.64 -2.33
N GLY A 122 7.06 14.59 -2.84
CA GLY A 122 6.16 13.71 -2.08
C GLY A 122 6.92 12.65 -1.26
N GLU A 123 6.18 11.92 -0.45
CA GLU A 123 6.70 10.89 0.46
C GLU A 123 5.88 9.60 0.33
N ILE A 124 6.48 8.46 0.61
CA ILE A 124 5.86 7.15 0.42
C ILE A 124 6.01 6.31 1.70
N LEU A 125 4.92 5.64 2.07
CA LEU A 125 4.91 4.55 3.04
C LEU A 125 4.48 3.27 2.32
N ILE A 126 5.30 2.22 2.41
CA ILE A 126 5.05 0.92 1.78
C ILE A 126 4.92 -0.13 2.88
N THR A 127 3.86 -0.92 2.84
CA THR A 127 3.65 -2.03 3.76
C THR A 127 2.77 -3.10 3.10
N ALA A 128 2.46 -4.18 3.83
CA ALA A 128 1.44 -5.15 3.46
C ALA A 128 0.42 -5.27 4.60
N ASP A 129 -0.78 -5.73 4.28
CA ASP A 129 -1.88 -5.96 5.24
C ASP A 129 -1.74 -7.31 5.96
N HIS A 130 -1.05 -8.27 5.37
CA HIS A 130 -0.70 -9.58 5.94
C HIS A 130 0.46 -10.21 5.16
N GLY A 131 1.02 -11.29 5.69
CA GLY A 131 1.99 -12.13 4.99
C GLY A 131 1.30 -13.16 4.09
N ASN A 132 1.98 -13.59 3.04
CA ASN A 132 1.59 -14.64 2.10
C ASN A 132 2.81 -15.08 1.28
N ALA A 133 3.30 -14.22 0.39
CA ALA A 133 4.34 -14.52 -0.60
C ALA A 133 5.70 -14.91 0.01
N GLU A 134 5.99 -14.51 1.23
CA GLU A 134 7.23 -14.85 1.93
C GLU A 134 7.29 -16.32 2.37
N GLN A 135 6.15 -17.02 2.38
CA GLN A 135 6.05 -18.42 2.80
C GLN A 135 5.24 -19.25 1.80
N ILE A 136 5.81 -19.53 0.65
CA ILE A 136 5.17 -20.36 -0.41
C ILE A 136 5.26 -21.85 -0.12
N LYS A 137 6.09 -22.29 0.82
CA LYS A 137 6.29 -23.68 1.18
C LYS A 137 6.16 -23.90 2.67
N SER A 138 5.40 -24.91 3.08
CA SER A 138 5.42 -25.44 4.43
C SER A 138 6.27 -26.70 4.50
N TYR A 139 7.06 -26.85 5.57
CA TYR A 139 7.85 -28.06 5.84
C TYR A 139 7.15 -28.85 6.94
N THR A 140 6.75 -30.08 6.65
CA THR A 140 6.25 -31.02 7.67
C THR A 140 7.39 -31.89 8.19
N THR A 141 7.41 -32.12 9.50
CA THR A 141 8.47 -32.84 10.24
C THR A 141 8.57 -34.32 9.91
N GLU A 142 7.63 -34.91 9.17
CA GLU A 142 7.55 -36.36 8.96
C GLU A 142 8.01 -36.85 7.58
N LYS A 143 8.90 -36.28 6.95
CA LYS A 143 9.55 -36.59 5.66
C LYS A 143 9.48 -35.33 4.80
N ILE A 144 10.61 -34.73 4.57
CA ILE A 144 10.97 -33.67 3.62
C ILE A 144 10.05 -33.57 2.36
N LYS A 145 8.75 -33.46 2.54
CA LYS A 145 7.80 -33.13 1.48
C LYS A 145 7.38 -31.67 1.72
N SER A 146 7.97 -30.76 0.96
CA SER A 146 7.47 -29.41 0.91
C SER A 146 6.10 -29.41 0.23
N GLN A 147 5.06 -29.00 0.96
CA GLN A 147 3.75 -28.73 0.38
C GLN A 147 3.65 -27.25 0.05
N ALA A 148 2.90 -26.90 -0.99
CA ALA A 148 2.58 -25.51 -1.28
C ALA A 148 1.81 -24.91 -0.10
N HIS A 149 2.23 -23.74 0.38
CA HIS A 149 1.50 -22.94 1.35
C HIS A 149 0.75 -21.86 0.58
N THR A 150 -0.56 -21.86 0.69
CA THR A 150 -1.45 -20.99 -0.10
C THR A 150 -2.36 -20.12 0.77
N ALA A 151 -2.08 -20.05 2.06
CA ALA A 151 -2.83 -19.27 3.03
C ALA A 151 -2.04 -18.03 3.47
N HIS A 152 -2.74 -17.08 4.07
CA HIS A 152 -2.09 -15.95 4.72
C HIS A 152 -1.26 -16.42 5.91
N THR A 153 -0.21 -15.68 6.23
CA THR A 153 0.64 -15.92 7.40
C THR A 153 0.47 -14.81 8.43
N SER A 154 0.83 -15.11 9.66
CA SER A 154 0.94 -14.10 10.74
C SER A 154 2.36 -13.53 10.86
N ASN A 155 3.20 -13.76 9.87
CA ASN A 155 4.56 -13.22 9.85
C ASN A 155 4.54 -11.68 9.81
N LEU A 156 5.59 -11.07 10.33
CA LEU A 156 5.76 -9.62 10.23
C LEU A 156 5.92 -9.22 8.77
N VAL A 157 5.25 -8.14 8.40
CA VAL A 157 5.34 -7.53 7.07
C VAL A 157 6.30 -6.35 7.07
N PRO A 158 6.91 -6.00 5.93
CA PRO A 158 7.80 -4.86 5.85
C PRO A 158 7.03 -3.54 6.07
N LEU A 159 7.73 -2.55 6.65
CA LEU A 159 7.31 -1.16 6.65
C LEU A 159 8.48 -0.33 6.15
N ILE A 160 8.31 0.30 4.99
CA ILE A 160 9.34 1.08 4.31
C ILE A 160 8.84 2.52 4.16
N TYR A 161 9.66 3.47 4.57
CA TYR A 161 9.38 4.89 4.39
C TYR A 161 10.42 5.52 3.48
N ILE A 162 9.95 6.35 2.55
CA ILE A 162 10.79 7.09 1.61
C ILE A 162 10.31 8.55 1.63
N GLY A 163 11.15 9.44 2.11
CA GLY A 163 10.79 10.84 2.26
C GLY A 163 11.87 11.64 3.01
N ARG A 164 11.42 12.60 3.81
CA ARG A 164 12.27 13.41 4.70
C ARG A 164 13.03 12.52 5.69
N PRO A 165 14.15 12.98 6.26
CA PRO A 165 14.84 12.26 7.32
C PRO A 165 13.89 11.90 8.48
N ALA A 166 13.85 10.62 8.82
CA ALA A 166 13.01 10.09 9.90
C ALA A 166 13.69 8.93 10.61
N LYS A 167 13.22 8.61 11.81
CA LYS A 167 13.62 7.43 12.57
C LYS A 167 12.39 6.58 12.84
N PHE A 168 12.49 5.27 12.60
CA PHE A 168 11.49 4.34 13.09
C PHE A 168 11.53 4.28 14.63
N LEU A 169 10.35 4.26 15.24
CA LEU A 169 10.23 4.08 16.67
C LEU A 169 10.46 2.59 17.03
N PRO A 170 11.05 2.29 18.18
CA PRO A 170 11.33 0.91 18.57
C PRO A 170 10.04 0.11 18.78
N GLY A 171 10.12 -1.19 18.48
CA GLY A 171 9.01 -2.14 18.63
C GLY A 171 8.39 -2.56 17.29
N THR A 172 7.38 -3.41 17.38
CA THR A 172 6.55 -3.83 16.24
C THR A 172 5.31 -2.96 16.17
N GLY A 173 4.88 -2.64 14.96
CA GLY A 173 3.63 -1.92 14.69
C GLY A 173 2.48 -2.87 14.38
N SER A 174 1.32 -2.29 14.20
CA SER A 174 0.09 -2.95 13.73
C SER A 174 -0.53 -2.14 12.60
N LEU A 175 -1.50 -2.70 11.89
CA LEU A 175 -2.20 -1.99 10.82
C LEU A 175 -2.91 -0.72 11.31
N SER A 176 -3.33 -0.68 12.57
CA SER A 176 -3.94 0.52 13.19
C SER A 176 -2.97 1.71 13.29
N ASP A 177 -1.66 1.46 13.18
CA ASP A 177 -0.61 2.47 13.28
C ASP A 177 -0.29 3.12 11.92
N VAL A 178 -0.76 2.54 10.80
CA VAL A 178 -0.48 3.04 9.45
C VAL A 178 -1.11 4.41 9.24
N ALA A 179 -2.38 4.59 9.57
CA ALA A 179 -3.06 5.88 9.43
C ALA A 179 -2.44 6.98 10.31
N PRO A 180 -2.16 6.78 11.61
CA PRO A 180 -1.38 7.72 12.43
C PRO A 180 0.00 8.07 11.84
N THR A 181 0.69 7.09 11.25
CA THR A 181 1.98 7.30 10.61
C THR A 181 1.83 8.20 9.37
N LEU A 182 0.80 7.96 8.52
CA LEU A 182 0.50 8.82 7.38
C LEU A 182 0.18 10.26 7.82
N LEU A 183 -0.62 10.44 8.87
CA LEU A 183 -0.92 11.77 9.42
C LEU A 183 0.35 12.48 9.90
N THR A 184 1.28 11.75 10.53
CA THR A 184 2.60 12.30 10.93
C THR A 184 3.39 12.76 9.70
N ILE A 185 3.44 11.95 8.63
CA ILE A 185 4.09 12.29 7.37
C ILE A 185 3.45 13.55 6.76
N MET A 186 2.13 13.63 6.79
CA MET A 186 1.37 14.79 6.27
C MET A 186 1.42 16.01 7.18
N ASN A 187 2.06 15.93 8.34
CA ASN A 187 2.10 16.97 9.37
C ASN A 187 0.69 17.39 9.84
N ILE A 188 -0.20 16.42 9.97
CA ILE A 188 -1.59 16.57 10.42
C ILE A 188 -1.74 15.98 11.81
N ALA A 189 -2.43 16.68 12.70
CA ALA A 189 -2.70 16.19 14.05
C ALA A 189 -3.57 14.92 14.01
N GLN A 190 -3.21 13.92 14.82
CA GLN A 190 -4.00 12.69 14.94
C GLN A 190 -5.30 12.98 15.72
N PRO A 191 -6.48 12.55 15.21
CA PRO A 191 -7.73 12.67 15.95
C PRO A 191 -7.76 11.69 17.12
N LYS A 192 -8.45 12.07 18.19
CA LYS A 192 -8.51 11.31 19.46
C LYS A 192 -9.13 9.90 19.29
N GLU A 193 -9.96 9.71 18.28
CA GLU A 193 -10.61 8.45 17.94
C GLU A 193 -9.66 7.43 17.30
N MET A 194 -8.49 7.85 16.80
CA MET A 194 -7.47 6.93 16.32
C MET A 194 -6.63 6.46 17.51
N THR A 195 -6.72 5.17 17.82
CA THR A 195 -6.03 4.54 18.98
C THR A 195 -4.62 4.06 18.66
N GLY A 196 -4.26 3.90 17.37
CA GLY A 196 -2.91 3.60 16.92
C GLY A 196 -1.95 4.76 17.15
N LYS A 197 -0.67 4.54 16.91
CA LYS A 197 0.40 5.54 17.07
C LYS A 197 1.28 5.60 15.81
N SER A 198 1.90 6.74 15.57
CA SER A 198 2.91 6.83 14.51
C SER A 198 4.07 5.87 14.78
N LEU A 199 4.53 5.18 13.74
CA LEU A 199 5.69 4.29 13.78
C LEU A 199 7.00 5.00 13.44
N ILE A 200 6.92 6.27 13.04
CA ILE A 200 8.10 7.09 12.73
C ILE A 200 8.06 8.42 13.49
N LYS A 201 9.25 8.98 13.72
CA LYS A 201 9.45 10.36 14.12
C LYS A 201 10.27 11.06 13.04
N LEU A 202 9.72 12.13 12.47
CA LEU A 202 10.44 12.99 11.53
C LEU A 202 11.54 13.74 12.27
N SER A 203 12.69 13.91 11.61
CA SER A 203 13.76 14.77 12.14
C SER A 203 13.32 16.24 12.04
N GLU A 204 13.72 17.07 13.00
CA GLU A 204 13.30 18.47 13.13
C GLU A 204 13.91 19.43 12.08
N ASP A 205 14.62 18.91 11.08
CA ASP A 205 15.13 19.74 9.99
C ASP A 205 13.97 20.31 9.18
N LYS A 206 13.91 21.62 9.17
CA LYS A 206 12.89 22.51 8.58
C LYS A 206 12.17 21.87 7.38
N ALA A 207 10.90 21.53 7.59
CA ALA A 207 10.01 21.21 6.48
C ALA A 207 10.08 22.32 5.41
N PRO A 208 10.22 22.00 4.11
CA PRO A 208 9.94 22.99 3.10
C PRO A 208 8.50 23.46 3.29
N ALA A 209 8.31 24.78 3.41
CA ALA A 209 7.00 25.36 3.55
C ALA A 209 6.10 24.83 2.42
N ILE A 210 4.96 24.25 2.78
CA ILE A 210 3.91 23.94 1.81
C ILE A 210 3.44 25.29 1.27
N ILE A 211 3.90 25.62 0.06
CA ILE A 211 3.39 26.78 -0.66
C ILE A 211 2.01 26.35 -1.18
N GLY A 212 1.00 26.61 -0.37
CA GLY A 212 -0.36 26.61 -0.83
C GLY A 212 -0.59 27.78 -1.79
N LYS A 213 -1.02 27.49 -2.98
CA LYS A 213 -1.98 28.24 -3.78
C LYS A 213 -2.56 27.34 -4.84
#